data_7d3ea0d1a0527ea24e7b1ab106942fce
#
_entry.id   7d3ea0d1a0527ea24e7b1ab106942fce
#
_cell.length_a   1.000
_cell.length_b   1.000
_cell.length_c   1.000
_cell.angle_alpha   90.00
_cell.angle_beta   90.00
_cell.angle_gamma   90.00
#
_symmetry.space_group_name_H-M   'P 1'
#
loop_
_entity.id
_entity.type
_entity.pdbx_description
1 polymer ?
#
loop_
_entity_poly.entity_id
_entity_poly.type
_entity_poly.pdbx_seq_one_letter_code
_entity_poly.pdbx_strand_id
1 'polypeptide(L)'
;MAQAIDLAQLEMMTAGDAELAVEALGIFRQSADMWSRLLDPQADPAQWADAAHGIKGAARSIGAMALGDACEAAETLGRKGTPTRVEAGVAISAVKDELGQALEALAHVEHQLLMRRSFQGVRLDPA
;
A
#
# COMPACT_ATOMS: atom_id res chain seq x y z
N MET A 1 -0.51 -17.68 -1.83
CA MET A 1 0.12 -16.36 -1.89
C MET A 1 -0.85 -15.30 -1.41
N ALA A 2 -0.35 -14.34 -0.67
CA ALA A 2 -1.17 -13.21 -0.25
C ALA A 2 -1.54 -12.35 -1.45
N GLN A 3 -2.77 -11.91 -1.51
CA GLN A 3 -3.23 -10.98 -2.55
C GLN A 3 -2.67 -9.59 -2.27
N ALA A 4 -2.34 -8.83 -3.31
CA ALA A 4 -1.84 -7.46 -3.16
C ALA A 4 -2.89 -6.54 -2.53
N ILE A 5 -4.17 -6.79 -2.82
CA ILE A 5 -5.30 -6.11 -2.19
C ILE A 5 -6.30 -7.17 -1.75
N ASP A 6 -6.74 -7.08 -0.49
CA ASP A 6 -7.82 -7.91 0.03
C ASP A 6 -9.14 -7.20 -0.31
N LEU A 7 -9.86 -7.73 -1.30
CA LEU A 7 -11.10 -7.12 -1.76
C LEU A 7 -12.18 -7.08 -0.67
N ALA A 8 -12.23 -8.09 0.18
CA ALA A 8 -13.20 -8.11 1.28
C ALA A 8 -12.92 -6.99 2.28
N GLN A 9 -11.64 -6.74 2.56
CA GLN A 9 -11.23 -5.65 3.43
C GLN A 9 -11.58 -4.28 2.82
N LEU A 10 -11.28 -4.10 1.52
CA LEU A 10 -11.60 -2.87 0.81
C LEU A 10 -13.12 -2.62 0.84
N GLU A 11 -13.90 -3.65 0.54
CA GLU A 11 -15.36 -3.55 0.55
C GLU A 11 -15.89 -3.17 1.94
N MET A 12 -15.36 -3.82 2.98
CA MET A 12 -15.74 -3.52 4.36
C MET A 12 -15.39 -2.09 4.75
N MET A 13 -14.17 -1.64 4.42
CA MET A 13 -13.70 -0.31 4.78
C MET A 13 -14.46 0.81 4.05
N THR A 14 -15.08 0.51 2.92
CA THR A 14 -15.84 1.46 2.13
C THR A 14 -17.35 1.19 2.20
N ALA A 15 -17.78 0.36 3.14
CA ALA A 15 -19.21 0.01 3.37
C ALA A 15 -19.90 -0.49 2.10
N GLY A 16 -19.16 -1.19 1.24
CA GLY A 16 -19.70 -1.71 -0.02
C GLY A 16 -19.97 -0.67 -1.09
N ASP A 17 -19.58 0.58 -0.85
CA ASP A 17 -19.81 1.70 -1.78
C ASP A 17 -18.68 1.77 -2.80
N ALA A 18 -18.99 1.42 -4.06
CA ALA A 18 -17.99 1.40 -5.14
C ALA A 18 -17.42 2.78 -5.44
N GLU A 19 -18.22 3.84 -5.37
CA GLU A 19 -17.73 5.22 -5.59
C GLU A 19 -16.75 5.63 -4.52
N LEU A 20 -17.04 5.31 -3.27
CA LEU A 20 -16.16 5.60 -2.16
C LEU A 20 -14.85 4.82 -2.30
N ALA A 21 -14.93 3.56 -2.74
CA ALA A 21 -13.74 2.74 -2.98
C ALA A 21 -12.87 3.34 -4.07
N VAL A 22 -13.45 3.77 -5.19
CA VAL A 22 -12.71 4.41 -6.29
C VAL A 22 -12.01 5.68 -5.78
N GLU A 23 -12.70 6.48 -4.99
CA GLU A 23 -12.13 7.70 -4.41
C GLU A 23 -10.94 7.38 -3.51
N ALA A 24 -11.10 6.39 -2.62
CA ALA A 24 -10.02 5.98 -1.71
C ALA A 24 -8.80 5.46 -2.47
N LEU A 25 -9.01 4.63 -3.49
CA LEU A 25 -7.94 4.10 -4.32
C LEU A 25 -7.23 5.22 -5.09
N GLY A 26 -7.97 6.21 -5.58
CA GLY A 26 -7.40 7.36 -6.28
C GLY A 26 -6.50 8.21 -5.37
N ILE A 27 -6.93 8.45 -4.15
CA ILE A 27 -6.16 9.19 -3.16
C ILE A 27 -4.86 8.43 -2.84
N PHE A 28 -4.95 7.12 -2.64
CA PHE A 28 -3.79 6.29 -2.39
C PHE A 28 -2.78 6.39 -3.55
N ARG A 29 -3.26 6.27 -4.80
CA ARG A 29 -2.41 6.35 -5.99
C ARG A 29 -1.69 7.70 -6.07
N GLN A 30 -2.40 8.79 -5.81
CA GLN A 30 -1.83 10.13 -5.84
C GLN A 30 -0.74 10.32 -4.78
N SER A 31 -0.94 9.73 -3.62
CA SER A 31 0.02 9.83 -2.52
C SER A 31 1.27 8.98 -2.73
N ALA A 32 1.17 7.93 -3.54
CA ALA A 32 2.26 6.97 -3.75
C ALA A 32 3.53 7.63 -4.30
N ASP A 33 3.40 8.59 -5.19
CA ASP A 33 4.55 9.30 -5.77
C ASP A 33 5.35 10.03 -4.68
N MET A 34 4.65 10.70 -3.77
CA MET A 34 5.28 11.41 -2.67
C MET A 34 5.97 10.41 -1.72
N TRP A 35 5.27 9.35 -1.34
CA TRP A 35 5.82 8.35 -0.44
C TRP A 35 7.07 7.69 -1.01
N SER A 36 7.07 7.39 -2.31
CA SER A 36 8.21 6.75 -2.97
C SER A 36 9.49 7.58 -2.83
N ARG A 37 9.37 8.89 -2.87
CA ARG A 37 10.51 9.79 -2.71
C ARG A 37 11.05 9.78 -1.29
N LEU A 38 10.20 9.53 -0.30
CA LEU A 38 10.58 9.49 1.11
C LEU A 38 11.15 8.13 1.53
N LEU A 39 11.00 7.11 0.69
CA LEU A 39 11.50 5.77 0.95
C LEU A 39 12.94 5.63 0.42
N ASP A 40 13.86 6.40 1.00
CA ASP A 40 15.27 6.39 0.64
C ASP A 40 16.05 5.73 1.77
N PRO A 41 16.64 4.55 1.55
CA PRO A 41 17.37 3.84 2.61
C PRO A 41 18.64 4.55 3.07
N GLN A 42 19.11 5.54 2.31
CA GLN A 42 20.29 6.33 2.67
C GLN A 42 19.93 7.57 3.48
N ALA A 43 18.65 7.90 3.56
CA ALA A 43 18.18 9.02 4.37
C ALA A 43 18.17 8.65 5.85
N ASP A 44 17.91 9.65 6.70
CA ASP A 44 17.75 9.44 8.14
C ASP A 44 16.67 8.37 8.37
N PRO A 45 16.94 7.33 9.16
CA PRO A 45 15.95 6.29 9.46
C PRO A 45 14.62 6.83 9.99
N ALA A 46 14.63 7.92 10.74
CA ALA A 46 13.40 8.54 11.22
C ALA A 46 12.51 9.00 10.06
N GLN A 47 13.11 9.51 8.98
CA GLN A 47 12.40 10.00 7.82
C GLN A 47 11.64 8.87 7.09
N TRP A 48 12.33 7.78 6.75
CA TRP A 48 11.64 6.70 6.07
C TRP A 48 10.75 5.87 7.00
N ALA A 49 11.04 5.87 8.31
CA ALA A 49 10.13 5.25 9.29
C ALA A 49 8.81 6.03 9.37
N ASP A 50 8.86 7.35 9.34
CA ASP A 50 7.65 8.19 9.33
C ASP A 50 6.85 7.97 8.05
N ALA A 51 7.53 7.88 6.90
CA ALA A 51 6.88 7.58 5.63
C ALA A 51 6.20 6.20 5.67
N ALA A 52 6.91 5.19 6.18
CA ALA A 52 6.35 3.84 6.32
C ALA A 52 5.12 3.82 7.22
N HIS A 53 5.12 4.61 8.30
CA HIS A 53 3.97 4.73 9.19
C HIS A 53 2.75 5.27 8.43
N GLY A 54 2.93 6.32 7.65
CA GLY A 54 1.83 6.90 6.86
C GLY A 54 1.30 5.92 5.81
N ILE A 55 2.20 5.27 5.10
CA ILE A 55 1.83 4.27 4.09
C ILE A 55 1.06 3.10 4.75
N LYS A 56 1.51 2.65 5.92
CA LYS A 56 0.89 1.55 6.64
C LYS A 56 -0.60 1.78 6.88
N GLY A 57 -0.95 2.95 7.41
CA GLY A 57 -2.34 3.30 7.66
C GLY A 57 -3.16 3.34 6.39
N ALA A 58 -2.65 4.01 5.36
CA ALA A 58 -3.32 4.12 4.07
C ALA A 58 -3.48 2.75 3.40
N ALA A 59 -2.43 1.92 3.45
CA ALA A 59 -2.44 0.59 2.85
C ALA A 59 -3.53 -0.29 3.46
N ARG A 60 -3.60 -0.31 4.79
CA ARG A 60 -4.60 -1.12 5.50
C ARG A 60 -6.02 -0.65 5.20
N SER A 61 -6.21 0.65 4.99
CA SER A 61 -7.54 1.19 4.70
C SER A 61 -8.06 0.79 3.31
N ILE A 62 -7.18 0.45 2.37
CA ILE A 62 -7.60 -0.02 1.04
C ILE A 62 -7.43 -1.53 0.85
N GLY A 63 -7.08 -2.25 1.91
CA GLY A 63 -6.92 -3.69 1.85
C GLY A 63 -5.55 -4.17 1.37
N ALA A 64 -4.56 -3.30 1.26
CA ALA A 64 -3.19 -3.68 0.87
C ALA A 64 -2.42 -4.16 2.11
N MET A 65 -2.80 -5.33 2.61
CA MET A 65 -2.32 -5.84 3.90
C MET A 65 -0.84 -6.21 3.88
N ALA A 66 -0.36 -6.82 2.80
CA ALA A 66 1.06 -7.18 2.68
C ALA A 66 1.95 -5.93 2.66
N LEU A 67 1.50 -4.86 1.99
CA LEU A 67 2.19 -3.58 2.03
C LEU A 67 2.20 -3.01 3.45
N GLY A 68 1.07 -3.07 4.14
CA GLY A 68 0.99 -2.62 5.53
C GLY A 68 1.99 -3.35 6.43
N ASP A 69 2.11 -4.66 6.27
CA ASP A 69 3.04 -5.48 7.05
C ASP A 69 4.51 -5.14 6.73
N ALA A 70 4.84 -4.92 5.46
CA ALA A 70 6.18 -4.51 5.07
C ALA A 70 6.53 -3.15 5.66
N CYS A 71 5.57 -2.22 5.66
CA CYS A 71 5.73 -0.89 6.26
C CYS A 71 5.93 -0.98 7.77
N GLU A 72 5.19 -1.86 8.45
CA GLU A 72 5.35 -2.04 9.89
C GLU A 72 6.76 -2.54 10.23
N ALA A 73 7.28 -3.49 9.47
CA ALA A 73 8.63 -4.00 9.66
C ALA A 73 9.68 -2.90 9.43
N ALA A 74 9.51 -2.10 8.39
CA ALA A 74 10.42 -0.98 8.10
C ALA A 74 10.36 0.08 9.19
N GLU A 75 9.16 0.43 9.64
CA GLU A 75 8.96 1.40 10.71
C GLU A 75 9.66 0.94 11.99
N THR A 76 9.45 -0.32 12.38
CA THR A 76 10.07 -0.89 13.58
C THR A 76 11.59 -0.81 13.49
N LEU A 77 12.15 -1.17 12.34
CA LEU A 77 13.59 -1.10 12.12
C LEU A 77 14.12 0.33 12.23
N GLY A 78 13.44 1.28 11.60
CA GLY A 78 13.86 2.69 11.63
C GLY A 78 13.75 3.32 13.01
N ARG A 79 12.75 2.93 13.79
CA ARG A 79 12.56 3.45 15.15
C ARG A 79 13.64 2.95 16.13
N LYS A 80 14.35 1.87 15.81
CA LYS A 80 15.47 1.40 16.63
C LYS A 80 16.69 2.30 16.52
N GLY A 81 16.74 3.19 15.54
CA GLY A 81 17.68 4.29 15.48
C GLY A 81 18.94 4.08 14.66
N THR A 82 19.49 2.87 14.59
CA THR A 82 20.78 2.63 13.90
C THR A 82 20.77 1.35 13.07
N PRO A 83 19.87 1.23 12.07
CA PRO A 83 19.92 0.06 11.19
C PRO A 83 21.20 0.10 10.33
N THR A 84 21.72 -1.08 9.97
CA THR A 84 22.81 -1.14 9.02
C THR A 84 22.30 -0.73 7.64
N ARG A 85 23.24 -0.40 6.75
CA ARG A 85 22.93 -0.05 5.37
C ARG A 85 22.17 -1.20 4.66
N VAL A 86 22.59 -2.44 4.92
CA VAL A 86 21.95 -3.64 4.35
C VAL A 86 20.53 -3.81 4.90
N GLU A 87 20.37 -3.68 6.22
CA GLU A 87 19.05 -3.78 6.85
C GLU A 87 18.07 -2.74 6.29
N ALA A 88 18.52 -1.48 6.19
CA ALA A 88 17.71 -0.41 5.64
C ALA A 88 17.34 -0.69 4.17
N GLY A 89 18.32 -1.13 3.38
CA GLY A 89 18.09 -1.44 1.96
C GLY A 89 17.08 -2.55 1.76
N VAL A 90 17.19 -3.62 2.54
CA VAL A 90 16.25 -4.76 2.46
C VAL A 90 14.84 -4.33 2.86
N ALA A 91 14.70 -3.60 3.97
CA ALA A 91 13.39 -3.18 4.45
C ALA A 91 12.70 -2.24 3.48
N ILE A 92 13.41 -1.25 2.96
CA ILE A 92 12.87 -0.28 2.01
C ILE A 92 12.53 -0.95 0.66
N SER A 93 13.38 -1.86 0.20
CA SER A 93 13.13 -2.61 -1.03
C SER A 93 11.83 -3.43 -0.91
N ALA A 94 11.61 -4.06 0.24
CA ALA A 94 10.39 -4.83 0.50
C ALA A 94 9.15 -3.93 0.44
N VAL A 95 9.22 -2.73 1.04
CA VAL A 95 8.10 -1.77 0.98
C VAL A 95 7.84 -1.35 -0.46
N LYS A 96 8.88 -1.02 -1.22
CA LYS A 96 8.73 -0.59 -2.62
C LYS A 96 8.16 -1.69 -3.51
N ASP A 97 8.57 -2.93 -3.30
CA ASP A 97 8.05 -4.07 -4.06
C ASP A 97 6.56 -4.27 -3.80
N GLU A 98 6.17 -4.23 -2.52
CA GLU A 98 4.75 -4.37 -2.16
C GLU A 98 3.92 -3.17 -2.62
N LEU A 99 4.48 -1.97 -2.57
CA LEU A 99 3.81 -0.78 -3.09
C LEU A 99 3.55 -0.92 -4.59
N GLY A 100 4.55 -1.39 -5.35
CA GLY A 100 4.40 -1.62 -6.78
C GLY A 100 3.30 -2.62 -7.10
N GLN A 101 3.26 -3.73 -6.36
CA GLN A 101 2.21 -4.74 -6.53
C GLN A 101 0.83 -4.21 -6.15
N ALA A 102 0.75 -3.42 -5.07
CA ALA A 102 -0.50 -2.82 -4.64
C ALA A 102 -1.03 -1.83 -5.70
N LEU A 103 -0.14 -1.01 -6.28
CA LEU A 103 -0.53 -0.04 -7.32
C LEU A 103 -1.03 -0.74 -8.60
N GLU A 104 -0.38 -1.84 -8.97
CA GLU A 104 -0.81 -2.63 -10.12
C GLU A 104 -2.19 -3.24 -9.90
N ALA A 105 -2.41 -3.86 -8.73
CA ALA A 105 -3.70 -4.43 -8.36
C ALA A 105 -4.78 -3.35 -8.24
N LEU A 106 -4.42 -2.21 -7.67
CA LEU A 106 -5.31 -1.06 -7.49
C LEU A 106 -5.85 -0.57 -8.82
N ALA A 107 -5.00 -0.42 -9.84
CA ALA A 107 -5.42 0.05 -11.14
C ALA A 107 -6.46 -0.88 -11.75
N HIS A 108 -6.26 -2.18 -11.59
CA HIS A 108 -7.18 -3.19 -12.10
C HIS A 108 -8.53 -3.16 -11.37
N VAL A 109 -8.50 -3.07 -10.03
CA VAL A 109 -9.71 -3.01 -9.22
C VAL A 109 -10.47 -1.70 -9.48
N GLU A 110 -9.77 -0.57 -9.55
CA GLU A 110 -10.35 0.73 -9.84
C GLU A 110 -11.13 0.71 -11.15
N HIS A 111 -10.52 0.15 -12.20
CA HIS A 111 -11.16 0.03 -13.50
C HIS A 111 -12.46 -0.77 -13.42
N GLN A 112 -12.44 -1.92 -12.75
CA GLN A 112 -13.62 -2.75 -12.61
C GLN A 112 -14.74 -2.07 -11.83
N LEU A 113 -14.39 -1.39 -10.74
CA LEU A 113 -15.37 -0.66 -9.93
C LEU A 113 -16.01 0.48 -10.73
N LEU A 114 -15.22 1.18 -11.54
CA LEU A 114 -15.73 2.25 -12.40
C LEU A 114 -16.70 1.70 -13.46
N MET A 115 -16.37 0.55 -14.05
CA MET A 115 -17.19 -0.05 -15.09
C MET A 115 -18.45 -0.70 -14.55
N ARG A 116 -18.34 -1.37 -13.41
CA ARG A 116 -19.46 -2.14 -12.83
C ARG A 116 -20.33 -1.31 -11.88
N ARG A 117 -19.75 -0.26 -11.29
CA ARG A 117 -20.38 0.56 -10.24
C ARG A 117 -20.82 -0.28 -9.04
N SER A 118 -20.12 -1.39 -8.79
CA SER A 118 -20.44 -2.39 -7.78
C SER A 118 -19.23 -3.24 -7.51
N PHE A 119 -19.13 -3.80 -6.30
CA PHE A 119 -18.12 -4.81 -5.97
C PHE A 119 -18.43 -6.18 -6.58
N GLN A 120 -19.68 -6.38 -7.02
CA GLN A 120 -20.11 -7.68 -7.54
C GLN A 120 -19.29 -8.06 -8.78
N GLY A 121 -18.61 -9.20 -8.72
CA GLY A 121 -17.83 -9.72 -9.82
C GLY A 121 -16.44 -9.10 -10.00
N VAL A 122 -16.05 -8.20 -9.09
CA VAL A 122 -14.70 -7.60 -9.13
C VAL A 122 -13.66 -8.66 -8.78
N ARG A 123 -12.55 -8.69 -9.55
CA ARG A 123 -11.49 -9.69 -9.42
C ARG A 123 -10.12 -9.00 -9.44
N LEU A 124 -9.15 -9.62 -8.76
CA LEU A 124 -7.78 -9.08 -8.72
C LEU A 124 -6.97 -9.42 -9.97
N ASP A 125 -7.30 -10.54 -10.64
CA ASP A 125 -6.60 -10.93 -11.85
C ASP A 125 -7.43 -10.60 -13.09
N PRO A 126 -6.80 -10.43 -14.26
CA PRO A 126 -7.49 -10.05 -15.48
C PRO A 126 -8.21 -11.21 -16.20
N ALA A 127 -8.13 -12.40 -15.67
CA ALA A 127 -8.67 -13.60 -16.32
C ALA A 127 -10.18 -13.63 -16.49
#